data_855252fa885bec091033a2a3380b061a
#
_entry.id   855252fa885bec091033a2a3380b061a
#
_cell.length_a   1.000
_cell.length_b   1.000
_cell.length_c   1.000
_cell.angle_alpha   90.00
_cell.angle_beta   90.00
_cell.angle_gamma   90.00
#
_symmetry.space_group_name_H-M   'P 1'
#
loop_
_entity.id
_entity.type
_entity.pdbx_description
1 polymer ?
#
loop_
_entity_poly.entity_id
_entity_poly.type
_entity_poly.pdbx_seq_one_letter_code
_entity_poly.pdbx_strand_id
1 'polypeptide(L)'
;MSIVFDRPIDERLVSEALAPAVFGSMWLDPAVSGNRPEYPRLTGPMACDLLVVGGGYAGLWAALHAAERNPGATIVLIEGERVGWAASGRNGGFVDASLTHGSKNGKARWPDEFDQLERLGMANLDGMQADILRHGMDVEWQRSGMLAVATEPHQVPWLREAADDGEGTFLNAEQVRAQVDSPTYQAGLFSPES
;
A
#
# COMPACT_ATOMS: atom_id res chain seq x y z
N MET A 1 1.96 -33.45 5.16
CA MET A 1 3.00 -32.43 5.13
C MET A 1 2.58 -31.35 6.12
N SER A 2 3.34 -31.14 7.21
CA SER A 2 2.97 -30.11 8.20
C SER A 2 3.36 -28.76 7.64
N ILE A 3 2.43 -27.82 7.58
CA ILE A 3 2.68 -26.43 7.22
C ILE A 3 3.20 -25.65 8.45
N VAL A 4 3.81 -24.51 8.23
CA VAL A 4 4.38 -23.69 9.32
C VAL A 4 3.35 -23.39 10.41
N PHE A 5 2.09 -23.19 10.03
CA PHE A 5 0.99 -22.86 10.96
C PHE A 5 0.47 -24.08 11.77
N ASP A 6 0.86 -25.31 11.42
CA ASP A 6 0.49 -26.51 12.18
C ASP A 6 1.46 -26.79 13.35
N ARG A 7 2.54 -26.02 13.47
CA ARG A 7 3.49 -26.17 14.57
C ARG A 7 2.95 -25.49 15.81
N PRO A 8 2.96 -26.16 16.97
CA PRO A 8 2.61 -25.51 18.22
C PRO A 8 3.60 -24.37 18.48
N ILE A 9 3.08 -23.20 18.74
CA ILE A 9 3.89 -22.00 19.08
C ILE A 9 4.11 -22.03 20.59
N ASP A 10 5.36 -21.82 21.01
CA ASP A 10 5.69 -21.62 22.44
C ASP A 10 5.14 -20.25 22.88
N GLU A 11 4.06 -20.26 23.67
CA GLU A 11 3.40 -19.06 24.16
C GLU A 11 4.36 -18.14 24.95
N ARG A 12 5.37 -18.70 25.58
CA ARG A 12 6.39 -17.91 26.28
C ARG A 12 7.22 -17.09 25.29
N LEU A 13 7.67 -17.70 24.17
CA LEU A 13 8.42 -16.98 23.14
C LEU A 13 7.58 -15.86 22.51
N VAL A 14 6.29 -16.10 22.27
CA VAL A 14 5.37 -15.08 21.79
C VAL A 14 5.24 -13.94 22.78
N SER A 15 5.03 -14.27 24.06
CA SER A 15 4.91 -13.28 25.14
C SER A 15 6.18 -12.45 25.32
N GLU A 16 7.34 -13.08 25.31
CA GLU A 16 8.64 -12.40 25.40
C GLU A 16 8.89 -11.50 24.18
N ALA A 17 8.56 -11.95 22.98
CA ALA A 17 8.71 -11.17 21.75
C ALA A 17 7.78 -9.94 21.70
N LEU A 18 6.57 -10.06 22.25
CA LEU A 18 5.58 -8.98 22.26
C LEU A 18 5.70 -8.06 23.49
N ALA A 19 6.40 -8.45 24.54
CA ALA A 19 6.53 -7.67 25.77
C ALA A 19 7.02 -6.22 25.55
N PRO A 20 7.99 -5.94 24.64
CA PRO A 20 8.41 -4.59 24.32
C PRO A 20 7.56 -3.89 23.26
N ALA A 21 6.54 -4.56 22.70
CA ALA A 21 5.76 -4.01 21.60
C ALA A 21 4.86 -2.87 22.06
N VAL A 22 4.91 -1.75 21.35
CA VAL A 22 4.01 -0.62 21.53
C VAL A 22 2.95 -0.69 20.43
N PHE A 23 1.68 -0.75 20.83
CA PHE A 23 0.56 -0.79 19.90
C PHE A 23 0.29 0.60 19.32
N GLY A 24 0.88 0.88 18.19
CA GLY A 24 0.73 2.14 17.47
C GLY A 24 1.08 1.97 15.99
N SER A 25 0.66 2.92 15.17
CA SER A 25 1.13 2.96 13.78
C SER A 25 2.48 3.66 13.73
N MET A 26 3.46 3.04 13.06
CA MET A 26 4.77 3.62 12.82
C MET A 26 4.67 5.00 12.13
N TRP A 27 3.79 5.13 11.14
CA TRP A 27 3.56 6.39 10.42
C TRP A 27 2.97 7.51 11.28
N LEU A 28 2.38 7.17 12.43
CA LEU A 28 1.78 8.13 13.36
C LEU A 28 2.70 8.42 14.56
N ASP A 29 3.83 7.73 14.67
CA ASP A 29 4.83 7.96 15.72
C ASP A 29 5.61 9.25 15.43
N PRO A 30 5.62 10.22 16.35
CA PRO A 30 6.40 11.47 16.18
C PRO A 30 7.89 11.24 15.96
N ALA A 31 8.45 10.14 16.47
CA ALA A 31 9.86 9.79 16.26
C ALA A 31 10.17 9.44 14.80
N VAL A 32 9.16 8.95 14.06
CA VAL A 32 9.29 8.57 12.65
C VAL A 32 8.80 9.71 11.74
N SER A 33 7.62 10.24 12.03
CA SER A 33 6.94 11.22 11.16
C SER A 33 7.26 12.69 11.49
N GLY A 34 8.05 12.94 12.53
CA GLY A 34 8.34 14.30 12.97
C GLY A 34 7.11 15.02 13.54
N ASN A 35 7.21 16.33 13.69
CA ASN A 35 6.10 17.16 14.12
C ASN A 35 5.07 17.31 12.99
N ARG A 36 3.86 16.83 13.24
CA ARG A 36 2.75 16.97 12.31
C ARG A 36 2.08 18.33 12.50
N PRO A 37 1.57 18.95 11.43
CA PRO A 37 0.80 20.17 11.57
C PRO A 37 -0.46 19.91 12.39
N GLU A 38 -0.74 20.78 13.34
CA GLU A 38 -2.01 20.83 14.05
C GLU A 38 -2.96 21.77 13.31
N TYR A 39 -4.16 21.33 13.09
CA TYR A 39 -5.20 22.12 12.44
C TYR A 39 -6.21 22.60 13.48
N PRO A 40 -6.75 23.83 13.35
CA PRO A 40 -7.72 24.37 14.29
C PRO A 40 -9.03 23.57 14.26
N ARG A 41 -9.67 23.43 15.42
CA ARG A 41 -11.01 22.87 15.49
C ARG A 41 -12.01 23.80 14.81
N LEU A 42 -12.97 23.22 14.09
CA LEU A 42 -14.11 23.96 13.59
C LEU A 42 -15.02 24.34 14.77
N THR A 43 -15.15 25.64 15.04
CA THR A 43 -15.88 26.15 16.22
C THR A 43 -17.23 26.78 15.88
N GLY A 44 -17.62 26.81 14.61
CA GLY A 44 -18.87 27.41 14.17
C GLY A 44 -19.16 27.19 12.68
N PRO A 45 -20.24 27.73 12.16
CA PRO A 45 -20.61 27.62 10.77
C PRO A 45 -19.56 28.30 9.87
N MET A 46 -19.23 27.66 8.74
CA MET A 46 -18.31 28.15 7.72
C MET A 46 -18.96 27.97 6.35
N ALA A 47 -18.82 28.95 5.48
CA ALA A 47 -19.18 28.83 4.07
C ALA A 47 -17.96 28.39 3.26
N CYS A 48 -18.15 27.50 2.31
CA CYS A 48 -17.15 27.05 1.36
C CYS A 48 -17.80 26.65 0.04
N ASP A 49 -17.00 26.62 -1.02
CA ASP A 49 -17.46 26.14 -2.33
C ASP A 49 -17.45 24.61 -2.41
N LEU A 50 -16.50 23.96 -1.73
CA LEU A 50 -16.43 22.50 -1.60
C LEU A 50 -16.05 22.11 -0.18
N LEU A 51 -16.87 21.24 0.42
CA LEU A 51 -16.56 20.58 1.68
C LEU A 51 -16.17 19.13 1.44
N VAL A 52 -14.97 18.75 1.91
CA VAL A 52 -14.49 17.37 1.95
C VAL A 52 -14.54 16.87 3.39
N VAL A 53 -15.24 15.75 3.61
CA VAL A 53 -15.38 15.15 4.94
C VAL A 53 -14.51 13.89 5.02
N GLY A 54 -13.51 13.93 5.88
CA GLY A 54 -12.55 12.86 6.12
C GLY A 54 -11.16 13.16 5.56
N GLY A 55 -10.15 13.09 6.43
CA GLY A 55 -8.73 13.31 6.13
C GLY A 55 -7.96 12.03 5.80
N GLY A 56 -8.58 11.04 5.16
CA GLY A 56 -7.92 9.88 4.59
C GLY A 56 -7.45 10.15 3.15
N TYR A 57 -6.84 9.14 2.48
CA TYR A 57 -6.33 9.30 1.11
C TYR A 57 -7.36 9.88 0.14
N ALA A 58 -8.57 9.32 0.10
CA ALA A 58 -9.58 9.79 -0.85
C ALA A 58 -9.94 11.27 -0.64
N GLY A 59 -10.12 11.69 0.61
CA GLY A 59 -10.42 13.09 0.93
C GLY A 59 -9.27 14.04 0.63
N LEU A 60 -8.04 13.65 0.96
CA LEU A 60 -6.85 14.45 0.69
C LEU A 60 -6.62 14.63 -0.81
N TRP A 61 -6.67 13.56 -1.61
CA TRP A 61 -6.54 13.64 -3.06
C TRP A 61 -7.68 14.45 -3.70
N ALA A 62 -8.92 14.25 -3.24
CA ALA A 62 -10.06 15.02 -3.73
C ALA A 62 -9.90 16.52 -3.44
N ALA A 63 -9.48 16.89 -2.24
CA ALA A 63 -9.24 18.28 -1.86
C ALA A 63 -8.09 18.90 -2.66
N LEU A 64 -6.98 18.18 -2.82
CA LEU A 64 -5.82 18.63 -3.58
C LEU A 64 -6.18 18.91 -5.05
N HIS A 65 -6.76 17.93 -5.73
CA HIS A 65 -7.13 18.10 -7.13
C HIS A 65 -8.26 19.12 -7.35
N ALA A 66 -9.17 19.27 -6.38
CA ALA A 66 -10.19 20.32 -6.45
C ALA A 66 -9.55 21.70 -6.34
N ALA A 67 -8.59 21.89 -5.46
CA ALA A 67 -7.87 23.17 -5.30
C ALA A 67 -7.06 23.51 -6.56
N GLU A 68 -6.38 22.56 -7.15
CA GLU A 68 -5.62 22.75 -8.39
C GLU A 68 -6.50 23.17 -9.58
N ARG A 69 -7.66 22.52 -9.70
CA ARG A 69 -8.60 22.79 -10.81
C ARG A 69 -9.43 24.05 -10.62
N ASN A 70 -9.53 24.53 -9.39
CA ASN A 70 -10.34 25.69 -9.02
C ASN A 70 -9.57 26.64 -8.10
N PRO A 71 -8.54 27.36 -8.61
CA PRO A 71 -7.65 28.17 -7.75
C PRO A 71 -8.35 29.29 -6.97
N GLY A 72 -9.57 29.68 -7.37
CA GLY A 72 -10.35 30.70 -6.68
C GLY A 72 -11.39 30.16 -5.69
N ALA A 73 -11.54 28.84 -5.59
CA ALA A 73 -12.55 28.23 -4.74
C ALA A 73 -12.05 28.03 -3.30
N THR A 74 -12.94 28.25 -2.35
CA THR A 74 -12.72 27.93 -0.94
C THR A 74 -13.00 26.45 -0.70
N ILE A 75 -11.94 25.65 -0.57
CA ILE A 75 -12.04 24.22 -0.31
C ILE A 75 -11.71 23.94 1.15
N VAL A 76 -12.62 23.31 1.85
CA VAL A 76 -12.48 22.98 3.27
C VAL A 76 -12.50 21.48 3.44
N LEU A 77 -11.47 20.94 4.11
CA LEU A 77 -11.44 19.54 4.54
C LEU A 77 -11.62 19.50 6.05
N ILE A 78 -12.56 18.68 6.52
CA ILE A 78 -12.77 18.42 7.95
C ILE A 78 -12.49 16.96 8.27
N GLU A 79 -11.91 16.73 9.45
CA GLU A 79 -11.57 15.39 9.96
C GLU A 79 -12.03 15.29 11.42
N GLY A 80 -12.60 14.15 11.79
CA GLY A 80 -13.17 13.93 13.13
C GLY A 80 -12.10 13.76 14.22
N GLU A 81 -10.95 13.22 13.85
CA GLU A 81 -9.83 13.00 14.77
C GLU A 81 -8.63 13.80 14.30
N ARG A 82 -7.78 13.22 13.47
CA ARG A 82 -6.62 13.85 12.83
C ARG A 82 -6.40 13.26 11.44
N VAL A 83 -5.78 14.03 10.56
CA VAL A 83 -5.45 13.58 9.20
C VAL A 83 -4.65 12.27 9.25
N GLY A 84 -5.10 11.28 8.48
CA GLY A 84 -4.49 9.95 8.43
C GLY A 84 -4.76 9.07 9.65
N TRP A 85 -5.68 9.43 10.54
CA TRP A 85 -5.96 8.68 11.78
C TRP A 85 -6.40 7.23 11.53
N ALA A 86 -7.27 7.00 10.56
CA ALA A 86 -7.84 5.70 10.27
C ALA A 86 -6.89 4.86 9.37
N ALA A 87 -7.44 4.04 8.47
CA ALA A 87 -6.71 3.08 7.64
C ALA A 87 -5.58 3.72 6.81
N SER A 88 -5.77 4.96 6.35
CA SER A 88 -4.77 5.67 5.53
C SER A 88 -3.43 5.91 6.22
N GLY A 89 -3.39 5.99 7.54
CA GLY A 89 -2.15 6.11 8.30
C GLY A 89 -1.74 4.82 9.03
N ARG A 90 -2.32 3.66 8.65
CA ARG A 90 -2.09 2.37 9.31
C ARG A 90 -1.78 1.24 8.35
N ASN A 91 -1.50 1.55 7.09
CA ASN A 91 -1.11 0.58 6.07
C ASN A 91 0.41 0.31 6.09
N GLY A 92 0.86 -0.67 5.31
CA GLY A 92 2.27 -1.01 5.21
C GLY A 92 3.11 -0.10 4.31
N GLY A 93 2.49 0.89 3.64
CA GLY A 93 3.17 1.80 2.71
C GLY A 93 3.39 1.21 1.31
N PHE A 94 2.81 0.05 1.01
CA PHE A 94 2.90 -0.53 -0.32
C PHE A 94 1.87 0.09 -1.25
N VAL A 95 2.29 0.38 -2.48
CA VAL A 95 1.43 0.87 -3.56
C VAL A 95 1.58 -0.06 -4.75
N ASP A 96 0.45 -0.57 -5.23
CA ASP A 96 0.35 -1.48 -6.36
C ASP A 96 -0.60 -0.88 -7.41
N ALA A 97 -0.28 -1.08 -8.68
CA ALA A 97 -1.13 -0.66 -9.80
C ALA A 97 -2.41 -1.48 -9.92
N SER A 98 -2.46 -2.69 -9.36
CA SER A 98 -3.62 -3.57 -9.51
C SER A 98 -4.87 -3.02 -8.79
N LEU A 99 -5.91 -2.69 -9.57
CA LEU A 99 -7.24 -2.33 -9.04
C LEU A 99 -8.10 -3.54 -8.69
N THR A 100 -7.62 -4.75 -8.96
CA THR A 100 -8.39 -6.00 -8.87
C THR A 100 -7.83 -7.02 -7.90
N HIS A 101 -6.80 -6.65 -7.13
CA HIS A 101 -6.04 -7.57 -6.28
C HIS A 101 -5.42 -8.73 -7.07
N GLY A 102 -4.72 -8.40 -8.16
CA GLY A 102 -4.03 -9.33 -9.03
C GLY A 102 -4.83 -9.74 -10.27
N SER A 103 -4.10 -10.08 -11.33
CA SER A 103 -4.63 -10.37 -12.67
C SER A 103 -5.61 -11.56 -12.68
N LYS A 104 -5.32 -12.61 -11.92
CA LYS A 104 -6.18 -13.81 -11.83
C LYS A 104 -7.57 -13.47 -11.28
N ASN A 105 -7.64 -12.65 -10.23
CA ASN A 105 -8.91 -12.20 -9.66
C ASN A 105 -9.64 -11.23 -10.61
N GLY A 106 -8.90 -10.34 -11.26
CA GLY A 106 -9.45 -9.39 -12.24
C GLY A 106 -10.09 -10.10 -13.42
N LYS A 107 -9.38 -11.00 -14.07
CA LYS A 107 -9.87 -11.82 -15.18
C LYS A 107 -11.09 -12.66 -14.82
N ALA A 108 -11.11 -13.19 -13.58
CA ALA A 108 -12.23 -14.02 -13.11
C ALA A 108 -13.50 -13.21 -12.80
N ARG A 109 -13.38 -11.97 -12.33
CA ARG A 109 -14.52 -11.16 -11.88
C ARG A 109 -14.97 -10.13 -12.91
N TRP A 110 -14.05 -9.58 -13.68
CA TRP A 110 -14.30 -8.50 -14.65
C TRP A 110 -13.59 -8.79 -15.98
N PRO A 111 -13.87 -9.93 -16.63
CA PRO A 111 -13.15 -10.34 -17.83
C PRO A 111 -13.22 -9.31 -18.96
N ASP A 112 -14.36 -8.65 -19.13
CA ASP A 112 -14.58 -7.69 -20.22
C ASP A 112 -13.93 -6.32 -19.94
N GLU A 113 -13.75 -5.95 -18.67
CA GLU A 113 -13.17 -4.67 -18.25
C GLU A 113 -11.70 -4.81 -17.80
N PHE A 114 -11.18 -6.02 -17.71
CA PHE A 114 -9.87 -6.29 -17.07
C PHE A 114 -8.75 -5.43 -17.69
N ASP A 115 -8.62 -5.39 -19.00
CA ASP A 115 -7.59 -4.61 -19.68
C ASP A 115 -7.72 -3.10 -19.42
N GLN A 116 -8.96 -2.61 -19.26
CA GLN A 116 -9.19 -1.22 -18.90
C GLN A 116 -8.79 -0.93 -17.45
N LEU A 117 -9.11 -1.83 -16.53
CA LEU A 117 -8.74 -1.70 -15.12
C LEU A 117 -7.22 -1.72 -14.94
N GLU A 118 -6.49 -2.58 -15.64
CA GLU A 118 -5.03 -2.59 -15.63
C GLU A 118 -4.46 -1.25 -16.13
N ARG A 119 -4.94 -0.73 -17.27
CA ARG A 119 -4.49 0.58 -17.77
C ARG A 119 -4.79 1.71 -16.79
N LEU A 120 -5.96 1.70 -16.15
CA LEU A 120 -6.33 2.71 -15.15
C LEU A 120 -5.46 2.62 -13.89
N GLY A 121 -5.13 1.40 -13.46
CA GLY A 121 -4.24 1.16 -12.33
C GLY A 121 -2.84 1.72 -12.58
N MET A 122 -2.25 1.41 -13.73
CA MET A 122 -0.94 1.95 -14.12
C MET A 122 -0.98 3.48 -14.25
N ALA A 123 -2.01 4.03 -14.90
CA ALA A 123 -2.16 5.48 -15.02
C ALA A 123 -2.31 6.17 -13.65
N ASN A 124 -2.97 5.52 -12.70
CA ASN A 124 -3.09 6.02 -11.33
C ASN A 124 -1.74 6.00 -10.60
N LEU A 125 -0.96 4.93 -10.74
CA LEU A 125 0.38 4.82 -10.14
C LEU A 125 1.33 5.90 -10.69
N ASP A 126 1.36 6.06 -12.02
CA ASP A 126 2.16 7.09 -12.69
C ASP A 126 1.72 8.51 -12.30
N GLY A 127 0.40 8.74 -12.21
CA GLY A 127 -0.18 10.01 -11.77
C GLY A 127 0.19 10.34 -10.32
N MET A 128 0.14 9.37 -9.43
CA MET A 128 0.55 9.53 -8.03
C MET A 128 2.03 9.92 -7.94
N GLN A 129 2.91 9.24 -8.65
CA GLN A 129 4.34 9.60 -8.71
C GLN A 129 4.55 11.01 -9.24
N ALA A 130 3.84 11.39 -10.29
CA ALA A 130 3.92 12.75 -10.86
C ALA A 130 3.47 13.82 -9.85
N ASP A 131 2.40 13.56 -9.11
CA ASP A 131 1.90 14.48 -8.07
C ASP A 131 2.87 14.59 -6.88
N ILE A 132 3.44 13.47 -6.43
CA ILE A 132 4.47 13.46 -5.39
C ILE A 132 5.64 14.36 -5.78
N LEU A 133 6.15 14.21 -6.99
CA LEU A 133 7.26 15.02 -7.51
C LEU A 133 6.86 16.48 -7.66
N ARG A 134 5.68 16.78 -8.22
CA ARG A 134 5.18 18.13 -8.47
C ARG A 134 5.00 18.91 -7.18
N HIS A 135 4.53 18.27 -6.12
CA HIS A 135 4.30 18.88 -4.82
C HIS A 135 5.49 18.77 -3.86
N GLY A 136 6.60 18.15 -4.28
CA GLY A 136 7.78 17.95 -3.44
C GLY A 136 7.45 17.17 -2.16
N MET A 137 6.57 16.16 -2.24
CA MET A 137 6.19 15.35 -1.09
C MET A 137 7.34 14.45 -0.69
N ASP A 138 7.82 14.58 0.55
CA ASP A 138 8.82 13.70 1.13
C ASP A 138 8.14 12.45 1.69
N VAL A 139 8.05 11.41 0.85
CA VAL A 139 7.33 10.15 1.16
C VAL A 139 8.20 8.92 0.90
N GLU A 140 9.51 9.10 0.73
CA GLU A 140 10.46 8.02 0.44
C GLU A 140 10.01 7.13 -0.73
N TRP A 141 9.43 7.76 -1.76
CA TRP A 141 8.89 7.04 -2.92
C TRP A 141 9.95 6.21 -3.63
N GLN A 142 9.70 4.90 -3.73
CA GLN A 142 10.54 3.98 -4.46
C GLN A 142 9.70 3.09 -5.37
N ARG A 143 10.03 3.05 -6.65
CA ARG A 143 9.43 2.14 -7.62
C ARG A 143 10.43 1.01 -7.88
N SER A 144 10.43 0.04 -6.98
CA SER A 144 11.39 -1.06 -6.94
C SER A 144 10.84 -2.39 -7.44
N GLY A 145 9.59 -2.41 -7.89
CA GLY A 145 8.87 -3.63 -8.24
C GLY A 145 8.36 -4.41 -7.03
N MET A 146 7.76 -5.56 -7.29
CA MET A 146 7.19 -6.44 -6.28
C MET A 146 7.86 -7.80 -6.33
N LEU A 147 8.15 -8.37 -5.16
CA LEU A 147 8.65 -9.72 -5.00
C LEU A 147 7.61 -10.56 -4.24
N ALA A 148 6.85 -11.39 -4.95
CA ALA A 148 6.02 -12.42 -4.33
C ALA A 148 6.87 -13.64 -3.99
N VAL A 149 6.72 -14.20 -2.77
CA VAL A 149 7.56 -15.31 -2.30
C VAL A 149 6.74 -16.55 -1.94
N ALA A 150 7.27 -17.71 -2.25
CA ALA A 150 6.79 -19.00 -1.77
C ALA A 150 7.54 -19.40 -0.51
N THR A 151 6.82 -19.60 0.58
CA THR A 151 7.35 -20.13 1.84
C THR A 151 7.00 -21.61 2.03
N GLU A 152 6.06 -22.13 1.23
CA GLU A 152 5.61 -23.51 1.28
C GLU A 152 5.73 -24.17 -0.11
N PRO A 153 6.03 -25.49 -0.18
CA PRO A 153 6.26 -26.18 -1.46
C PRO A 153 5.09 -26.09 -2.45
N HIS A 154 3.85 -26.07 -1.95
CA HIS A 154 2.65 -26.00 -2.80
C HIS A 154 2.45 -24.65 -3.49
N GLN A 155 3.11 -23.59 -3.02
CA GLN A 155 3.04 -22.25 -3.61
C GLN A 155 4.00 -22.10 -4.81
N VAL A 156 5.07 -22.89 -4.88
CA VAL A 156 6.08 -22.81 -5.96
C VAL A 156 5.49 -22.99 -7.35
N PRO A 157 4.60 -24.00 -7.61
CA PRO A 157 3.94 -24.13 -8.90
C PRO A 157 3.12 -22.92 -9.31
N TRP A 158 2.48 -22.23 -8.37
CA TRP A 158 1.67 -21.02 -8.66
C TRP A 158 2.52 -19.86 -9.15
N LEU A 159 3.71 -19.66 -8.54
CA LEU A 159 4.63 -18.59 -8.98
C LEU A 159 5.23 -18.91 -10.36
N ARG A 160 5.42 -20.20 -10.68
CA ARG A 160 5.90 -20.62 -11.99
C ARG A 160 4.84 -20.40 -13.07
N GLU A 161 3.58 -20.80 -12.78
CA GLU A 161 2.44 -20.54 -13.67
C GLU A 161 2.29 -19.04 -13.95
N ALA A 162 2.36 -18.18 -12.92
CA ALA A 162 2.29 -16.72 -13.07
C ALA A 162 3.45 -16.17 -13.94
N ALA A 163 4.65 -16.72 -13.81
CA ALA A 163 5.77 -16.34 -14.67
C ALA A 163 5.55 -16.78 -16.13
N ASP A 164 5.01 -17.98 -16.35
CA ASP A 164 4.68 -18.49 -17.68
C ASP A 164 3.56 -17.65 -18.33
N ASP A 165 2.65 -17.08 -17.53
CA ASP A 165 1.61 -16.13 -17.95
C ASP A 165 2.13 -14.69 -18.17
N GLY A 166 3.43 -14.46 -17.93
CA GLY A 166 4.08 -13.16 -18.17
C GLY A 166 3.94 -12.15 -17.02
N GLU A 167 3.51 -12.57 -15.82
CA GLU A 167 3.29 -11.67 -14.68
C GLU A 167 4.61 -11.26 -13.98
N GLY A 168 5.76 -11.81 -14.41
CA GLY A 168 7.06 -11.48 -13.85
C GLY A 168 8.12 -12.54 -14.15
N THR A 169 9.26 -12.43 -13.47
CA THR A 169 10.37 -13.38 -13.59
C THR A 169 10.37 -14.35 -12.43
N PHE A 170 10.31 -15.66 -12.72
CA PHE A 170 10.45 -16.69 -11.70
C PHE A 170 11.87 -16.75 -11.15
N LEU A 171 12.00 -16.78 -9.83
CA LEU A 171 13.25 -16.93 -9.09
C LEU A 171 13.24 -18.27 -8.33
N ASN A 172 14.29 -19.07 -8.48
CA ASN A 172 14.47 -20.25 -7.65
C ASN A 172 14.89 -19.90 -6.22
N ALA A 173 15.05 -20.90 -5.34
CA ALA A 173 15.39 -20.66 -3.93
C ALA A 173 16.70 -19.89 -3.71
N GLU A 174 17.71 -20.14 -4.53
CA GLU A 174 18.99 -19.42 -4.44
C GLU A 174 18.82 -17.96 -4.87
N GLN A 175 18.14 -17.73 -6.00
CA GLN A 175 17.91 -16.40 -6.55
C GLN A 175 17.04 -15.52 -5.66
N VAL A 176 15.95 -16.06 -5.09
CA VAL A 176 15.09 -15.29 -4.19
C VAL A 176 15.79 -14.96 -2.88
N ARG A 177 16.62 -15.87 -2.36
CA ARG A 177 17.42 -15.62 -1.15
C ARG A 177 18.55 -14.62 -1.38
N ALA A 178 19.05 -14.51 -2.59
CA ALA A 178 20.01 -13.46 -2.95
C ALA A 178 19.36 -12.05 -2.93
N GLN A 179 18.04 -11.95 -3.14
CA GLN A 179 17.29 -10.69 -3.02
C GLN A 179 16.98 -10.37 -1.55
N VAL A 180 16.46 -11.35 -0.83
CA VAL A 180 16.09 -11.24 0.58
C VAL A 180 16.54 -12.52 1.31
N ASP A 181 17.54 -12.40 2.17
CA ASP A 181 18.11 -13.53 2.89
C ASP A 181 17.12 -14.07 3.95
N SER A 182 16.32 -15.04 3.54
CA SER A 182 15.38 -15.77 4.40
C SER A 182 15.47 -17.27 4.18
N PRO A 183 15.70 -18.07 5.24
CA PRO A 183 15.79 -19.53 5.11
C PRO A 183 14.45 -20.18 4.71
N THR A 184 13.32 -19.47 4.84
CA THR A 184 11.99 -19.98 4.52
C THR A 184 11.61 -19.80 3.06
N TYR A 185 12.32 -18.95 2.30
CA TYR A 185 11.97 -18.66 0.91
C TYR A 185 12.43 -19.79 -0.01
N GLN A 186 11.46 -20.39 -0.72
CA GLN A 186 11.65 -21.53 -1.62
C GLN A 186 11.65 -21.14 -3.08
N ALA A 187 10.94 -20.07 -3.42
CA ALA A 187 10.90 -19.48 -4.76
C ALA A 187 10.40 -18.03 -4.67
N GLY A 188 10.53 -17.28 -5.75
CA GLY A 188 9.97 -15.94 -5.90
C GLY A 188 9.44 -15.70 -7.30
N LEU A 189 8.58 -14.67 -7.41
CA LEU A 189 8.20 -14.03 -8.67
C LEU A 189 8.50 -12.55 -8.53
N PHE A 190 9.35 -12.03 -9.37
CA PHE A 190 9.70 -10.61 -9.40
C PHE A 190 8.99 -9.90 -10.55
N SER A 191 8.19 -8.89 -10.23
CA SER A 191 7.44 -8.05 -11.16
C SER A 191 8.01 -6.62 -11.10
N PRO A 192 8.74 -6.15 -12.14
CA PRO A 192 9.44 -4.86 -12.08
C PRO A 192 8.53 -3.64 -12.23
N GLU A 193 7.32 -3.82 -12.77
CA GLU A 193 6.40 -2.73 -13.11
C GLU A 193 5.34 -2.43 -12.04
N SER A 194 5.44 -3.09 -10.90
CA SER A 194 4.50 -2.92 -9.79
C SER A 194 4.93 -1.82 -8.85
#